data_d7a82c46dc79503a34c2a8d5fc8f7363
#
_entry.id   d7a82c46dc79503a34c2a8d5fc8f7363
#
_cell.length_a   1.000
_cell.length_b   1.000
_cell.length_c   1.000
_cell.angle_alpha   90.00
_cell.angle_beta   90.00
_cell.angle_gamma   90.00
#
_symmetry.space_group_name_H-M   'P 1'
#
loop_
_entity.id
_entity.type
_entity.pdbx_description
1 polymer ?
#
loop_
_entity_poly.entity_id
_entity_poly.type
_entity_poly.pdbx_seq_one_letter_code
_entity_poly.pdbx_strand_id
1 'polypeptide(L)'
;TPLGDTPYTYLIKTMQGNTMDSISEHLPLTLINAKDILVVFILFLAVLIFTDTKMKTRDFFMLAGLTLLSFMSRRQVSMFVLICGFIFAKMLVELVNKYDIEGSDKLIKGMTTFLGKTLTILLVVLVGFCLYRPKINAPIVSKSSYPIEASNYILNNLDVKEIKLFNEYNYGSYLLYRGIPVFIDSRADLYAPEFNGTKGEDGKYHGRDIFSDYVNITSIST
;
A
#
# COMPACT_ATOMS: atom_id res chain seq x y z
N THR A 1 -5.75 -10.88 -23.14
CA THR A 1 -5.50 -11.78 -22.00
C THR A 1 -6.37 -13.03 -22.17
N PRO A 2 -6.06 -14.17 -21.51
CA PRO A 2 -6.95 -15.35 -21.51
C PRO A 2 -8.36 -15.04 -21.00
N LEU A 3 -8.52 -13.95 -20.26
CA LEU A 3 -9.79 -13.47 -19.70
C LEU A 3 -10.48 -12.42 -20.58
N GLY A 4 -10.03 -12.23 -21.83
CA GLY A 4 -10.58 -11.23 -22.75
C GLY A 4 -10.49 -9.79 -22.21
N ASP A 5 -11.61 -9.09 -22.18
CA ASP A 5 -11.78 -7.71 -21.70
C ASP A 5 -12.11 -7.60 -20.19
N THR A 6 -12.30 -8.74 -19.51
CA THR A 6 -12.69 -8.79 -18.09
C THR A 6 -11.83 -7.90 -17.17
N PRO A 7 -10.49 -7.80 -17.31
CA PRO A 7 -9.70 -6.92 -16.47
C PRO A 7 -10.03 -5.44 -16.64
N TYR A 8 -10.40 -5.03 -17.85
CA TYR A 8 -10.75 -3.63 -18.15
C TYR A 8 -12.16 -3.30 -17.65
N THR A 9 -13.10 -4.21 -17.87
CA THR A 9 -14.48 -4.05 -17.38
C THR A 9 -14.53 -4.07 -15.85
N TYR A 10 -13.70 -4.89 -15.20
CA TYR A 10 -13.53 -4.87 -13.75
C TYR A 10 -13.03 -3.50 -13.26
N LEU A 11 -11.97 -2.97 -13.88
CA LEU A 11 -11.42 -1.67 -13.52
C LEU A 11 -12.46 -0.56 -13.65
N ILE A 12 -13.21 -0.53 -14.76
CA ILE A 12 -14.27 0.46 -14.98
C ILE A 12 -15.36 0.35 -13.91
N LYS A 13 -15.81 -0.86 -13.59
CA LYS A 13 -16.80 -1.09 -12.53
C LYS A 13 -16.31 -0.60 -11.17
N THR A 14 -15.07 -0.93 -10.80
CA THR A 14 -14.47 -0.48 -9.53
C THR A 14 -14.37 1.03 -9.45
N MET A 15 -14.06 1.71 -10.56
CA MET A 15 -14.01 3.19 -10.61
C MET A 15 -15.39 3.85 -10.52
N GLN A 16 -16.45 3.16 -10.89
CA GLN A 16 -17.84 3.65 -10.83
C GLN A 16 -18.50 3.40 -9.46
N GLY A 17 -17.94 2.50 -8.66
CA GLY A 17 -18.48 2.13 -7.35
C GLY A 17 -18.10 3.11 -6.23
N ASN A 18 -18.94 3.17 -5.19
CA ASN A 18 -18.73 4.02 -4.01
C ASN A 18 -17.83 3.38 -2.94
N THR A 19 -17.31 2.18 -3.19
CA THR A 19 -16.46 1.46 -2.22
C THR A 19 -15.12 2.16 -1.98
N MET A 20 -14.68 3.05 -2.88
CA MET A 20 -13.42 3.77 -2.75
C MET A 20 -13.36 4.66 -1.52
N ASP A 21 -14.47 5.30 -1.14
CA ASP A 21 -14.50 6.26 -0.04
C ASP A 21 -14.46 5.60 1.35
N SER A 22 -14.79 4.31 1.41
CA SER A 22 -14.87 3.56 2.67
C SER A 22 -13.65 2.68 2.95
N ILE A 23 -12.78 2.47 1.96
CA ILE A 23 -11.57 1.65 2.11
C ILE A 23 -10.40 2.56 2.44
N SER A 24 -9.79 2.35 3.61
CA SER A 24 -8.69 3.20 4.13
C SER A 24 -7.48 3.31 3.19
N GLU A 25 -7.25 2.31 2.34
CA GLU A 25 -6.15 2.30 1.36
C GLU A 25 -6.41 3.22 0.17
N HIS A 26 -7.68 3.45 -0.17
CA HIS A 26 -8.10 4.32 -1.27
C HIS A 26 -8.26 5.78 -0.84
N LEU A 27 -8.33 6.03 0.46
CA LEU A 27 -8.45 7.39 0.98
C LEU A 27 -7.25 8.26 0.57
N PRO A 28 -7.49 9.55 0.32
CA PRO A 28 -6.42 10.48 0.00
C PRO A 28 -5.41 10.58 1.14
N LEU A 29 -4.16 10.81 0.77
CA LEU A 29 -3.09 11.06 1.72
C LEU A 29 -3.26 12.47 2.28
N THR A 30 -3.36 12.58 3.61
CA THR A 30 -3.36 13.88 4.26
C THR A 30 -1.97 14.21 4.81
N LEU A 31 -1.60 15.48 4.85
CA LEU A 31 -0.30 15.92 5.38
C LEU A 31 -0.11 15.51 6.85
N ILE A 32 -1.20 15.38 7.60
CA ILE A 32 -1.17 14.96 9.01
C ILE A 32 -0.75 13.50 9.14
N ASN A 33 -1.22 12.65 8.19
CA ASN A 33 -0.98 11.20 8.23
C ASN A 33 0.30 10.79 7.46
N ALA A 34 0.93 11.73 6.76
CA ALA A 34 2.07 11.49 5.89
C ALA A 34 3.29 12.34 6.27
N LYS A 35 3.58 12.47 7.55
CA LYS A 35 4.70 13.28 8.05
C LYS A 35 6.03 12.88 7.43
N ASP A 36 6.26 11.59 7.26
CA ASP A 36 7.52 11.06 6.68
C ASP A 36 7.68 11.48 5.21
N ILE A 37 6.60 11.43 4.44
CA ILE A 37 6.59 11.87 3.03
C ILE A 37 6.77 13.39 2.95
N LEU A 38 6.14 14.14 3.85
CA LEU A 38 6.31 15.58 3.93
C LEU A 38 7.77 15.97 4.19
N VAL A 39 8.44 15.27 5.12
CA VAL A 39 9.87 15.50 5.40
C VAL A 39 10.72 15.23 4.15
N VAL A 40 10.48 14.12 3.46
CA VAL A 40 11.17 13.79 2.20
C VAL A 40 10.95 14.89 1.15
N PHE A 41 9.73 15.41 1.02
CA PHE A 41 9.41 16.50 0.12
C PHE A 41 10.15 17.80 0.47
N ILE A 42 10.16 18.16 1.76
CA ILE A 42 10.87 19.37 2.23
C ILE A 42 12.37 19.25 1.95
N LEU A 43 12.97 18.09 2.22
CA LEU A 43 14.39 17.84 1.93
C LEU A 43 14.67 17.92 0.42
N PHE A 44 13.79 17.36 -0.40
CA PHE A 44 13.90 17.43 -1.86
C PHE A 44 13.83 18.87 -2.38
N LEU A 45 12.85 19.65 -1.92
CA LEU A 45 12.71 21.06 -2.26
C LEU A 45 13.91 21.88 -1.76
N ALA A 46 14.40 21.59 -0.56
CA ALA A 46 15.59 22.26 -0.04
C ALA A 46 16.81 22.02 -0.95
N VAL A 47 17.04 20.78 -1.39
CA VAL A 47 18.12 20.48 -2.35
C VAL A 47 17.93 21.24 -3.66
N LEU A 48 16.72 21.30 -4.21
CA LEU A 48 16.45 22.03 -5.45
C LEU A 48 16.64 23.56 -5.32
N ILE A 49 16.24 24.14 -4.19
CA ILE A 49 16.26 25.58 -3.97
C ILE A 49 17.67 26.07 -3.58
N PHE A 50 18.33 25.34 -2.68
CA PHE A 50 19.62 25.78 -2.13
C PHE A 50 20.84 25.28 -2.90
N THR A 51 20.64 24.37 -3.86
CA THR A 51 21.70 23.85 -4.71
C THR A 51 21.35 24.08 -6.17
N ASP A 52 22.35 24.45 -7.01
CA ASP A 52 22.12 24.56 -8.46
C ASP A 52 22.04 23.21 -9.17
N THR A 53 21.53 22.17 -8.52
CA THR A 53 21.34 20.86 -9.15
C THR A 53 20.21 20.96 -10.16
N LYS A 54 20.47 20.51 -11.40
CA LYS A 54 19.50 20.57 -12.49
C LYS A 54 18.79 19.22 -12.62
N MET A 55 17.49 19.22 -12.40
CA MET A 55 16.66 18.03 -12.66
C MET A 55 16.30 17.95 -14.15
N LYS A 56 16.36 16.73 -14.72
CA LYS A 56 15.87 16.50 -16.09
C LYS A 56 14.35 16.67 -16.14
N THR A 57 13.84 17.29 -17.19
CA THR A 57 12.39 17.52 -17.38
C THR A 57 11.56 16.24 -17.22
N ARG A 58 12.07 15.12 -17.74
CA ARG A 58 11.42 13.81 -17.56
C ARG A 58 11.26 13.44 -16.09
N ASP A 59 12.34 13.57 -15.31
CA ASP A 59 12.36 13.19 -13.89
C ASP A 59 11.43 14.11 -13.07
N PHE A 60 11.32 15.38 -13.47
CA PHE A 60 10.36 16.34 -12.91
C PHE A 60 8.90 15.92 -13.14
N PHE A 61 8.51 15.60 -14.37
CA PHE A 61 7.14 15.18 -14.66
C PHE A 61 6.79 13.84 -13.98
N MET A 62 7.74 12.91 -13.92
CA MET A 62 7.54 11.65 -13.17
C MET A 62 7.32 11.92 -11.68
N LEU A 63 8.14 12.77 -11.08
CA LEU A 63 8.00 13.15 -9.67
C LEU A 63 6.65 13.84 -9.43
N ALA A 64 6.30 14.84 -10.23
CA ALA A 64 5.05 15.58 -10.08
C ALA A 64 3.82 14.67 -10.24
N GLY A 65 3.81 13.80 -11.26
CA GLY A 65 2.71 12.86 -11.50
C GLY A 65 2.55 11.85 -10.37
N LEU A 66 3.64 11.23 -9.92
CA LEU A 66 3.60 10.26 -8.81
C LEU A 66 3.25 10.92 -7.47
N THR A 67 3.65 12.16 -7.27
CA THR A 67 3.23 12.96 -6.12
C THR A 67 1.72 13.16 -6.11
N LEU A 68 1.15 13.62 -7.22
CA LEU A 68 -0.30 13.79 -7.38
C LEU A 68 -1.03 12.49 -7.10
N LEU A 69 -0.59 11.37 -7.70
CA LEU A 69 -1.19 10.06 -7.48
C LEU A 69 -1.12 9.63 -6.01
N SER A 70 0.00 9.90 -5.32
CA SER A 70 0.16 9.58 -3.89
C SER A 70 -0.82 10.34 -3.01
N PHE A 71 -1.09 11.62 -3.34
CA PHE A 71 -2.08 12.40 -2.61
C PHE A 71 -3.52 11.98 -2.93
N MET A 72 -3.76 11.41 -4.10
CA MET A 72 -5.09 10.87 -4.45
C MET A 72 -5.39 9.54 -3.75
N SER A 73 -4.39 8.70 -3.50
CA SER A 73 -4.59 7.40 -2.86
C SER A 73 -3.34 6.95 -2.11
N ARG A 74 -3.51 6.53 -0.85
CA ARG A 74 -2.43 5.98 -0.01
C ARG A 74 -1.75 4.77 -0.64
N ARG A 75 -2.46 3.99 -1.43
CA ARG A 75 -1.94 2.82 -2.13
C ARG A 75 -0.82 3.19 -3.11
N GLN A 76 -0.86 4.40 -3.68
CA GLN A 76 0.14 4.87 -4.65
C GLN A 76 1.46 5.33 -4.01
N VAL A 77 1.50 5.47 -2.68
CA VAL A 77 2.71 5.85 -1.96
C VAL A 77 3.87 4.88 -2.20
N SER A 78 3.59 3.58 -2.31
CA SER A 78 4.61 2.57 -2.59
C SER A 78 5.29 2.79 -3.95
N MET A 79 4.51 3.15 -4.98
CA MET A 79 5.04 3.48 -6.31
C MET A 79 5.84 4.79 -6.28
N PHE A 80 5.34 5.78 -5.55
CA PHE A 80 6.08 7.03 -5.33
C PHE A 80 7.44 6.76 -4.70
N VAL A 81 7.49 6.04 -3.57
CA VAL A 81 8.75 5.74 -2.86
C VAL A 81 9.72 4.97 -3.75
N LEU A 82 9.23 3.97 -4.48
CA LEU A 82 10.06 3.13 -5.33
C LEU A 82 10.71 3.95 -6.47
N ILE A 83 9.95 4.74 -7.19
CA ILE A 83 10.43 5.46 -8.38
C ILE A 83 11.14 6.75 -7.99
N CYS A 84 10.57 7.53 -7.08
CA CYS A 84 11.16 8.79 -6.65
C CYS A 84 12.43 8.59 -5.83
N GLY A 85 12.57 7.44 -5.16
CA GLY A 85 13.82 7.06 -4.49
C GLY A 85 15.02 7.03 -5.45
N PHE A 86 14.86 6.53 -6.68
CA PHE A 86 15.90 6.57 -7.69
C PHE A 86 16.21 7.98 -8.19
N ILE A 87 15.18 8.82 -8.36
CA ILE A 87 15.37 10.22 -8.76
C ILE A 87 16.12 10.97 -7.66
N PHE A 88 15.74 10.76 -6.42
CA PHE A 88 16.38 11.36 -5.26
C PHE A 88 17.83 10.91 -5.10
N ALA A 89 18.11 9.62 -5.25
CA ALA A 89 19.48 9.09 -5.21
C ALA A 89 20.36 9.70 -6.29
N LYS A 90 19.86 9.89 -7.51
CA LYS A 90 20.58 10.60 -8.58
C LYS A 90 20.91 12.04 -8.20
N MET A 91 19.94 12.77 -7.64
CA MET A 91 20.18 14.15 -7.20
C MET A 91 21.22 14.24 -6.10
N LEU A 92 21.21 13.31 -5.13
CA LEU A 92 22.24 13.24 -4.09
C LEU A 92 23.64 12.99 -4.69
N VAL A 93 23.74 12.09 -5.66
CA VAL A 93 25.00 11.82 -6.36
C VAL A 93 25.49 13.08 -7.11
N GLU A 94 24.60 13.77 -7.82
CA GLU A 94 24.94 15.03 -8.51
C GLU A 94 25.36 16.13 -7.53
N LEU A 95 24.70 16.21 -6.38
CA LEU A 95 25.04 17.13 -5.29
C LEU A 95 26.46 16.86 -4.77
N VAL A 96 26.74 15.59 -4.40
CA VAL A 96 28.05 15.20 -3.89
C VAL A 96 29.14 15.44 -4.93
N ASN A 97 28.90 15.06 -6.19
CA ASN A 97 29.85 15.31 -7.27
C ASN A 97 30.14 16.80 -7.51
N LYS A 98 29.14 17.67 -7.23
CA LYS A 98 29.34 19.11 -7.42
C LYS A 98 30.12 19.76 -6.30
N TYR A 99 29.85 19.37 -5.05
CA TYR A 99 30.39 20.04 -3.87
C TYR A 99 31.60 19.31 -3.25
N ASP A 100 31.76 18.00 -3.51
CA ASP A 100 32.85 17.16 -2.99
C ASP A 100 33.32 16.11 -4.01
N ILE A 101 33.90 16.60 -5.11
CA ILE A 101 34.39 15.74 -6.20
C ILE A 101 35.49 14.80 -5.71
N GLU A 102 36.43 15.31 -4.90
CA GLU A 102 37.57 14.50 -4.42
C GLU A 102 37.13 13.42 -3.43
N GLY A 103 36.22 13.74 -2.52
CA GLY A 103 35.67 12.78 -1.56
C GLY A 103 34.82 11.72 -2.26
N SER A 104 33.99 12.13 -3.23
CA SER A 104 33.21 11.23 -4.07
C SER A 104 34.08 10.25 -4.83
N ASP A 105 35.12 10.72 -5.51
CA ASP A 105 36.07 9.88 -6.26
C ASP A 105 36.82 8.90 -5.36
N LYS A 106 37.27 9.34 -4.19
CA LYS A 106 37.93 8.49 -3.20
C LYS A 106 37.00 7.40 -2.69
N LEU A 107 35.74 7.76 -2.40
CA LEU A 107 34.72 6.81 -1.91
C LEU A 107 34.37 5.77 -2.99
N ILE A 108 34.14 6.20 -4.24
CA ILE A 108 33.85 5.32 -5.37
C ILE A 108 35.04 4.38 -5.64
N LYS A 109 36.25 4.93 -5.70
CA LYS A 109 37.47 4.10 -5.87
C LYS A 109 37.62 3.10 -4.73
N GLY A 110 37.39 3.51 -3.48
CA GLY A 110 37.40 2.64 -2.32
C GLY A 110 36.38 1.50 -2.45
N MET A 111 35.13 1.81 -2.79
CA MET A 111 34.06 0.83 -2.95
C MET A 111 34.28 -0.12 -4.14
N THR A 112 34.99 0.29 -5.18
CA THR A 112 35.28 -0.54 -6.36
C THR A 112 36.45 -1.52 -6.14
N THR A 113 37.24 -1.34 -5.09
CA THR A 113 38.27 -2.33 -4.70
C THR A 113 37.64 -3.65 -4.25
N PHE A 114 38.38 -4.75 -4.31
CA PHE A 114 37.90 -6.05 -3.84
C PHE A 114 37.40 -5.97 -2.37
N LEU A 115 38.19 -5.35 -1.51
CA LEU A 115 37.86 -5.17 -0.10
C LEU A 115 36.60 -4.28 0.08
N GLY A 116 36.53 -3.18 -0.66
CA GLY A 116 35.39 -2.28 -0.62
C GLY A 116 34.08 -2.92 -1.05
N LYS A 117 34.12 -3.71 -2.15
CA LYS A 117 32.93 -4.50 -2.59
C LYS A 117 32.49 -5.49 -1.52
N THR A 118 33.43 -6.22 -0.93
CA THR A 118 33.12 -7.18 0.13
C THR A 118 32.49 -6.50 1.35
N LEU A 119 33.08 -5.40 1.81
CA LEU A 119 32.53 -4.61 2.93
C LEU A 119 31.14 -4.05 2.61
N THR A 120 30.92 -3.54 1.40
CA THR A 120 29.60 -3.05 0.98
C THR A 120 28.56 -4.17 0.99
N ILE A 121 28.90 -5.34 0.44
CA ILE A 121 27.99 -6.50 0.46
C ILE A 121 27.70 -6.93 1.91
N LEU A 122 28.73 -7.03 2.76
CA LEU A 122 28.55 -7.37 4.17
C LEU A 122 27.66 -6.37 4.89
N LEU A 123 27.83 -5.06 4.63
CA LEU A 123 26.99 -4.02 5.21
C LEU A 123 25.54 -4.17 4.77
N VAL A 124 25.29 -4.36 3.49
CA VAL A 124 23.92 -4.56 2.95
C VAL A 124 23.28 -5.80 3.57
N VAL A 125 24.01 -6.91 3.64
CA VAL A 125 23.52 -8.15 4.27
C VAL A 125 23.25 -7.94 5.76
N LEU A 126 24.15 -7.26 6.48
CA LEU A 126 23.97 -6.95 7.89
C LEU A 126 22.74 -6.08 8.15
N VAL A 127 22.58 -5.00 7.38
CA VAL A 127 21.40 -4.14 7.46
C VAL A 127 20.12 -4.92 7.14
N GLY A 128 20.13 -5.70 6.07
CA GLY A 128 19.03 -6.59 5.70
C GLY A 128 18.68 -7.57 6.82
N PHE A 129 19.71 -8.20 7.42
CA PHE A 129 19.53 -9.12 8.54
C PHE A 129 18.94 -8.42 9.78
N CYS A 130 19.47 -7.25 10.15
CA CYS A 130 18.96 -6.48 11.29
C CYS A 130 17.50 -6.05 11.09
N LEU A 131 17.12 -5.64 9.87
CA LEU A 131 15.75 -5.27 9.55
C LEU A 131 14.79 -6.46 9.51
N TYR A 132 15.29 -7.65 9.11
CA TYR A 132 14.45 -8.83 8.95
C TYR A 132 14.40 -9.70 10.22
N ARG A 133 15.45 -9.68 11.05
CA ARG A 133 15.55 -10.49 12.28
C ARG A 133 14.30 -10.43 13.17
N PRO A 134 13.69 -9.26 13.47
CA PRO A 134 12.50 -9.22 14.31
C PRO A 134 11.29 -9.89 13.65
N LYS A 135 11.31 -10.11 12.33
CA LYS A 135 10.21 -10.72 11.57
C LYS A 135 10.36 -12.23 11.39
N ILE A 136 11.59 -12.79 11.56
CA ILE A 136 11.86 -14.22 11.34
C ILE A 136 11.04 -15.12 12.26
N ASN A 137 10.88 -14.72 13.53
CA ASN A 137 10.15 -15.47 14.54
C ASN A 137 8.75 -14.90 14.80
N ALA A 138 8.33 -13.88 14.04
CA ALA A 138 7.00 -13.34 14.19
C ALA A 138 5.98 -14.35 13.62
N PRO A 139 4.88 -14.64 14.32
CA PRO A 139 3.84 -15.48 13.77
C PRO A 139 3.28 -14.81 12.50
N ILE A 140 3.04 -15.61 11.46
CA ILE A 140 2.46 -15.16 10.19
C ILE A 140 1.12 -14.44 10.44
N VAL A 141 0.36 -14.96 11.41
CA VAL A 141 -0.90 -14.37 11.85
C VAL A 141 -0.70 -13.81 13.24
N SER A 142 -0.75 -12.48 13.37
CA SER A 142 -0.60 -11.80 14.66
C SER A 142 -1.86 -11.93 15.52
N LYS A 143 -1.70 -12.33 16.78
CA LYS A 143 -2.78 -12.37 17.76
C LYS A 143 -3.39 -11.00 18.06
N SER A 144 -2.62 -9.93 17.87
CA SER A 144 -3.10 -8.56 18.08
C SER A 144 -3.92 -8.03 16.91
N SER A 145 -3.75 -8.62 15.72
CA SER A 145 -4.41 -8.15 14.49
C SER A 145 -5.56 -9.03 14.04
N TYR A 146 -5.64 -10.27 14.54
CA TYR A 146 -6.65 -11.24 14.13
C TYR A 146 -7.26 -11.96 15.32
N PRO A 147 -8.56 -12.30 15.29
CA PRO A 147 -9.30 -12.92 16.39
C PRO A 147 -9.04 -14.44 16.48
N ILE A 148 -7.77 -14.83 16.72
CA ILE A 148 -7.35 -16.23 16.72
C ILE A 148 -8.09 -17.03 17.79
N GLU A 149 -8.20 -16.49 19.01
CA GLU A 149 -8.82 -17.18 20.14
C GLU A 149 -10.34 -17.30 19.94
N ALA A 150 -11.00 -16.24 19.47
CA ALA A 150 -12.42 -16.31 19.15
C ALA A 150 -12.72 -17.30 18.02
N SER A 151 -11.87 -17.36 16.98
CA SER A 151 -12.05 -18.35 15.90
C SER A 151 -11.85 -19.78 16.39
N ASN A 152 -10.90 -20.03 17.31
CA ASN A 152 -10.73 -21.34 17.94
C ASN A 152 -11.95 -21.73 18.80
N TYR A 153 -12.49 -20.77 19.54
CA TYR A 153 -13.70 -21.00 20.34
C TYR A 153 -14.89 -21.38 19.44
N ILE A 154 -15.11 -20.65 18.36
CA ILE A 154 -16.19 -20.93 17.39
C ILE A 154 -16.05 -22.35 16.84
N LEU A 155 -14.85 -22.71 16.35
CA LEU A 155 -14.60 -24.00 15.72
C LEU A 155 -14.74 -25.19 16.70
N ASN A 156 -14.44 -24.99 17.99
CA ASN A 156 -14.47 -26.05 18.99
C ASN A 156 -15.83 -26.21 19.66
N ASN A 157 -16.67 -25.18 19.71
CA ASN A 157 -17.88 -25.16 20.54
C ASN A 157 -19.17 -24.92 19.75
N LEU A 158 -19.09 -24.47 18.49
CA LEU A 158 -20.28 -24.14 17.70
C LEU A 158 -20.31 -24.94 16.39
N ASP A 159 -21.51 -25.27 15.92
CA ASP A 159 -21.63 -25.80 14.56
C ASP A 159 -21.54 -24.67 13.54
N VAL A 160 -20.41 -24.67 12.83
CA VAL A 160 -20.06 -23.62 11.85
C VAL A 160 -21.10 -23.54 10.72
N LYS A 161 -21.85 -24.61 10.44
CA LYS A 161 -22.87 -24.65 9.38
C LYS A 161 -24.17 -23.97 9.78
N GLU A 162 -24.44 -23.87 11.06
CA GLU A 162 -25.69 -23.31 11.58
C GLU A 162 -25.57 -21.85 12.03
N ILE A 163 -24.33 -21.38 12.27
CA ILE A 163 -24.11 -20.01 12.74
C ILE A 163 -24.22 -18.99 11.61
N LYS A 164 -24.78 -17.82 11.95
CA LYS A 164 -24.71 -16.59 11.15
C LYS A 164 -23.86 -15.59 11.90
N LEU A 165 -22.62 -15.42 11.45
CA LEU A 165 -21.66 -14.55 12.11
C LEU A 165 -21.69 -13.15 11.47
N PHE A 166 -21.95 -12.12 12.28
CA PHE A 166 -21.69 -10.74 11.91
C PHE A 166 -20.30 -10.37 12.41
N ASN A 167 -19.37 -10.14 11.50
CA ASN A 167 -17.96 -9.95 11.80
C ASN A 167 -17.45 -8.57 11.39
N GLU A 168 -16.37 -8.13 12.00
CA GLU A 168 -15.63 -6.96 11.54
C GLU A 168 -14.99 -7.23 10.18
N TYR A 169 -15.03 -6.21 9.30
CA TYR A 169 -14.56 -6.25 7.92
C TYR A 169 -13.12 -6.80 7.80
N ASN A 170 -12.19 -6.27 8.63
CA ASN A 170 -10.78 -6.66 8.57
C ASN A 170 -10.53 -8.12 9.00
N TYR A 171 -11.43 -8.71 9.76
CA TYR A 171 -11.30 -10.10 10.23
C TYR A 171 -11.90 -11.13 9.27
N GLY A 172 -12.73 -10.68 8.32
CA GLY A 172 -13.49 -11.56 7.45
C GLY A 172 -12.62 -12.54 6.66
N SER A 173 -11.55 -12.05 6.03
CA SER A 173 -10.65 -12.92 5.27
C SER A 173 -9.95 -13.98 6.11
N TYR A 174 -9.58 -13.65 7.36
CA TYR A 174 -8.99 -14.61 8.28
C TYR A 174 -10.00 -15.67 8.74
N LEU A 175 -11.22 -15.26 9.09
CA LEU A 175 -12.29 -16.16 9.50
C LEU A 175 -12.66 -17.11 8.35
N LEU A 176 -12.74 -16.58 7.12
CA LEU A 176 -13.00 -17.38 5.92
C LEU A 176 -11.89 -18.42 5.68
N TYR A 177 -10.63 -18.02 5.84
CA TYR A 177 -9.48 -18.94 5.78
C TYR A 177 -9.59 -20.06 6.83
N ARG A 178 -10.16 -19.78 8.01
CA ARG A 178 -10.43 -20.75 9.07
C ARG A 178 -11.66 -21.62 8.80
N GLY A 179 -12.37 -21.43 7.69
CA GLY A 179 -13.59 -22.16 7.33
C GLY A 179 -14.83 -21.68 8.07
N ILE A 180 -14.81 -20.50 8.68
CA ILE A 180 -15.95 -19.91 9.38
C ILE A 180 -16.70 -19.01 8.37
N PRO A 181 -18.03 -19.20 8.16
CA PRO A 181 -18.82 -18.34 7.29
C PRO A 181 -18.88 -16.92 7.86
N VAL A 182 -18.69 -15.94 6.98
CA VAL A 182 -18.62 -14.53 7.34
C VAL A 182 -19.73 -13.72 6.67
N PHE A 183 -20.14 -12.63 7.31
CA PHE A 183 -21.08 -11.69 6.73
C PHE A 183 -20.41 -10.86 5.64
N ILE A 184 -19.17 -10.40 5.90
CA ILE A 184 -18.37 -9.56 5.00
C ILE A 184 -16.89 -9.90 5.14
N ASP A 185 -16.13 -9.72 4.06
CA ASP A 185 -14.68 -9.85 4.06
C ASP A 185 -14.00 -8.67 3.31
N SER A 186 -12.67 -8.68 3.25
CA SER A 186 -11.87 -7.59 2.66
C SER A 186 -12.02 -7.41 1.13
N ARG A 187 -12.86 -8.22 0.46
CA ARG A 187 -13.19 -8.09 -0.96
C ARG A 187 -14.42 -7.18 -1.13
N ALA A 188 -14.30 -5.92 -0.69
CA ALA A 188 -15.41 -4.95 -0.70
C ALA A 188 -16.17 -4.87 -2.03
N ASP A 189 -15.45 -5.03 -3.15
CA ASP A 189 -16.03 -4.99 -4.49
C ASP A 189 -17.15 -6.01 -4.70
N LEU A 190 -17.04 -7.22 -4.13
CA LEU A 190 -18.04 -8.26 -4.29
C LEU A 190 -19.39 -7.92 -3.65
N TYR A 191 -19.37 -7.00 -2.70
CA TYR A 191 -20.53 -6.57 -1.93
C TYR A 191 -21.19 -5.31 -2.50
N ALA A 192 -20.60 -4.72 -3.56
CA ALA A 192 -21.12 -3.54 -4.23
C ALA A 192 -22.14 -3.93 -5.33
N PRO A 193 -23.13 -3.07 -5.61
CA PRO A 193 -24.17 -3.31 -6.62
C PRO A 193 -23.63 -3.60 -8.01
N GLU A 194 -22.50 -3.02 -8.37
CA GLU A 194 -21.83 -3.18 -9.66
C GLU A 194 -21.37 -4.61 -9.92
N PHE A 195 -21.14 -5.38 -8.85
CA PHE A 195 -20.64 -6.76 -8.95
C PHE A 195 -21.69 -7.81 -8.61
N ASN A 196 -22.65 -7.50 -7.73
CA ASN A 196 -23.70 -8.45 -7.32
C ASN A 196 -25.05 -8.20 -8.00
N GLY A 197 -25.20 -7.08 -8.73
CA GLY A 197 -26.43 -6.69 -9.40
C GLY A 197 -26.43 -6.87 -10.92
N THR A 198 -27.59 -6.64 -11.52
CA THR A 198 -27.78 -6.61 -12.97
C THR A 198 -27.88 -5.17 -13.44
N LYS A 199 -27.36 -4.89 -14.65
CA LYS A 199 -27.47 -3.56 -15.25
C LYS A 199 -28.87 -3.36 -15.80
N GLY A 200 -29.57 -2.32 -15.31
CA GLY A 200 -30.90 -1.94 -15.77
C GLY A 200 -30.86 -1.14 -17.07
N GLU A 201 -32.07 -0.86 -17.62
CA GLU A 201 -32.24 -0.03 -18.82
C GLU A 201 -31.81 1.43 -18.60
N ASP A 202 -31.82 1.89 -17.36
CA ASP A 202 -31.33 3.20 -16.93
C ASP A 202 -29.79 3.32 -16.91
N GLY A 203 -29.10 2.25 -17.26
CA GLY A 203 -27.63 2.18 -17.27
C GLY A 203 -26.99 1.99 -15.89
N LYS A 204 -27.79 1.96 -14.80
CA LYS A 204 -27.32 1.73 -13.44
C LYS A 204 -27.37 0.25 -13.06
N TYR A 205 -26.56 -0.13 -12.10
CA TYR A 205 -26.57 -1.47 -11.54
C TYR A 205 -27.59 -1.55 -10.39
N HIS A 206 -28.55 -2.46 -10.52
CA HIS A 206 -29.54 -2.78 -9.51
C HIS A 206 -29.12 -4.04 -8.76
N GLY A 207 -28.45 -3.83 -7.64
CA GLY A 207 -28.00 -4.87 -6.73
C GLY A 207 -28.11 -4.37 -5.29
N ARG A 208 -27.90 -5.26 -4.34
CA ARG A 208 -27.87 -4.88 -2.92
C ARG A 208 -26.47 -4.33 -2.60
N ASP A 209 -26.42 -3.13 -2.03
CA ASP A 209 -25.19 -2.54 -1.50
C ASP A 209 -24.96 -3.05 -0.06
N ILE A 210 -24.45 -4.30 0.02
CA ILE A 210 -24.20 -4.95 1.30
C ILE A 210 -23.09 -4.24 2.07
N PHE A 211 -22.13 -3.61 1.35
CA PHE A 211 -21.05 -2.89 1.99
C PHE A 211 -21.54 -1.61 2.67
N SER A 212 -22.38 -0.82 1.99
CA SER A 212 -23.01 0.36 2.60
C SER A 212 -23.94 -0.01 3.76
N ASP A 213 -24.70 -1.11 3.62
CA ASP A 213 -25.52 -1.64 4.73
C ASP A 213 -24.65 -1.94 5.96
N TYR A 214 -23.50 -2.60 5.76
CA TYR A 214 -22.56 -2.91 6.83
C TYR A 214 -21.99 -1.64 7.49
N VAL A 215 -21.52 -0.67 6.70
CA VAL A 215 -20.99 0.59 7.21
C VAL A 215 -22.06 1.35 8.02
N ASN A 216 -23.29 1.40 7.52
CA ASN A 216 -24.39 2.05 8.22
C ASN A 216 -24.71 1.39 9.56
N ILE A 217 -24.75 0.05 9.61
CA ILE A 217 -25.00 -0.69 10.86
C ILE A 217 -23.86 -0.45 11.87
N THR A 218 -22.61 -0.48 11.43
CA THR A 218 -21.48 -0.28 12.33
C THR A 218 -21.30 1.15 12.79
N SER A 219 -21.64 2.15 11.97
CA SER A 219 -21.56 3.57 12.31
C SER A 219 -22.63 4.03 13.31
N ILE A 220 -23.78 3.34 13.37
CA ILE A 220 -24.84 3.64 14.36
C ILE A 220 -24.45 3.12 15.76
N SER A 221 -23.50 2.19 15.83
CA SER A 221 -23.08 1.53 17.07
C SER A 221 -21.90 2.25 17.77
N THR A 222 -21.35 3.30 17.18
CA THR A 222 -20.28 4.15 17.73
C THR A 222 -20.82 5.50 18.19
#